data_db6c6232b775a10237dac129f0a7082b
#
_entry.id   db6c6232b775a10237dac129f0a7082b
#
_cell.length_a   1.000
_cell.length_b   1.000
_cell.length_c   1.000
_cell.angle_alpha   90.00
_cell.angle_beta   90.00
_cell.angle_gamma   90.00
#
_symmetry.space_group_name_H-M   'P 1'
#
loop_
_entity.id
_entity.type
_entity.pdbx_description
1 polymer ?
#
loop_
_entity_poly.entity_id
_entity_poly.type
_entity_poly.pdbx_seq_one_letter_code
_entity_poly.pdbx_strand_id
1 'polypeptide(L)'
;MLNKVCLIVFLFFSIPSFAGDQATMGKTKLTFTIVAPKSLSQEGKQLFLSHAEWMKSTHHHTGPQALLSYDVSEMNELTNPTDLKSKPTGNVIFILSEIYESDAGVEDHFARTPDWKDWPKFDKWLNKCKVTKVSAAKIFNSLTWAGK
;
A
#
# COMPACT_ATOMS: atom_id res chain seq x y z
N MET A 1 18.67 -66.86 22.69
CA MET A 1 18.81 -65.42 22.96
C MET A 1 18.10 -64.67 21.86
N LEU A 2 16.91 -64.10 22.11
CA LEU A 2 16.10 -63.47 21.11
C LEU A 2 16.30 -61.93 21.23
N ASN A 3 17.01 -61.35 20.24
CA ASN A 3 17.21 -59.90 20.18
C ASN A 3 15.90 -59.20 19.74
N LYS A 4 15.27 -58.44 20.65
CA LYS A 4 14.16 -57.57 20.32
C LYS A 4 14.69 -56.31 19.69
N VAL A 5 14.48 -56.15 18.38
CA VAL A 5 14.69 -54.88 17.64
C VAL A 5 13.49 -53.99 17.93
N CYS A 6 13.72 -52.88 18.63
CA CYS A 6 12.69 -51.88 18.87
C CYS A 6 12.66 -50.92 17.69
N LEU A 7 11.61 -51.02 16.87
CA LEU A 7 11.39 -50.15 15.72
C LEU A 7 10.76 -48.81 16.26
N ILE A 8 11.56 -47.75 16.29
CA ILE A 8 11.04 -46.39 16.62
C ILE A 8 10.49 -45.81 15.31
N VAL A 9 9.16 -45.68 15.24
CA VAL A 9 8.47 -44.99 14.14
C VAL A 9 8.43 -43.51 14.49
N PHE A 10 9.22 -42.69 13.77
CA PHE A 10 9.10 -41.25 13.81
C PHE A 10 7.89 -40.81 13.00
N LEU A 11 6.82 -40.42 13.65
CA LEU A 11 5.69 -39.72 13.05
C LEU A 11 6.11 -38.26 12.79
N PHE A 12 6.42 -37.95 11.54
CA PHE A 12 6.57 -36.56 11.09
C PHE A 12 5.17 -35.93 11.03
N PHE A 13 4.82 -35.14 12.05
CA PHE A 13 3.71 -34.22 11.95
C PHE A 13 4.09 -33.08 11.01
N SER A 14 3.56 -33.11 9.79
CA SER A 14 3.60 -31.95 8.89
C SER A 14 2.71 -30.86 9.47
N ILE A 15 3.32 -29.86 10.10
CA ILE A 15 2.60 -28.65 10.50
C ILE A 15 2.24 -27.92 9.20
N PRO A 16 0.95 -27.68 8.90
CA PRO A 16 0.59 -26.87 7.73
C PRO A 16 1.20 -25.49 7.93
N SER A 17 2.12 -25.12 7.02
CA SER A 17 2.69 -23.78 7.00
C SER A 17 1.60 -22.82 6.51
N PHE A 18 1.04 -22.01 7.40
CA PHE A 18 0.17 -20.87 7.07
C PHE A 18 1.01 -19.72 6.46
N ALA A 19 1.74 -20.01 5.39
CA ALA A 19 2.60 -19.03 4.73
C ALA A 19 1.83 -17.90 4.00
N GLY A 20 0.49 -17.95 3.97
CA GLY A 20 -0.36 -16.95 3.29
C GLY A 20 -0.69 -15.70 4.12
N ASP A 21 -0.70 -15.79 5.45
CA ASP A 21 -1.35 -14.78 6.29
C ASP A 21 -0.46 -13.58 6.69
N GLN A 22 0.82 -13.57 6.34
CA GLN A 22 1.77 -12.57 6.83
C GLN A 22 2.62 -11.90 5.74
N ALA A 23 2.21 -11.97 4.48
CA ALA A 23 3.03 -11.50 3.34
C ALA A 23 3.49 -10.02 3.46
N THR A 24 2.73 -9.18 4.15
CA THR A 24 3.08 -7.76 4.33
C THR A 24 3.49 -7.41 5.76
N MET A 25 3.48 -8.37 6.69
CA MET A 25 3.87 -8.10 8.09
C MET A 25 5.34 -7.68 8.16
N GLY A 26 5.63 -6.64 8.96
CA GLY A 26 6.96 -6.04 9.09
C GLY A 26 7.34 -5.08 7.95
N LYS A 27 6.57 -5.03 6.87
CA LYS A 27 6.80 -4.11 5.75
C LYS A 27 6.43 -2.68 6.14
N THR A 28 6.86 -1.73 5.32
CA THR A 28 6.64 -0.31 5.54
C THR A 28 5.54 0.20 4.62
N LYS A 29 4.56 0.88 5.21
CA LYS A 29 3.43 1.47 4.47
C LYS A 29 3.54 2.98 4.43
N LEU A 30 3.38 3.55 3.23
CA LEU A 30 3.13 4.96 2.99
C LEU A 30 1.66 5.11 2.59
N THR A 31 0.96 6.09 3.16
CA THR A 31 -0.43 6.38 2.80
C THR A 31 -0.68 7.87 2.80
N PHE A 32 -1.31 8.38 1.74
CA PHE A 32 -1.85 9.71 1.69
C PHE A 32 -3.37 9.63 1.57
N THR A 33 -4.08 10.35 2.43
CA THR A 33 -5.51 10.61 2.26
C THR A 33 -5.66 12.07 1.84
N ILE A 34 -6.31 12.30 0.70
CA ILE A 34 -6.41 13.63 0.08
C ILE A 34 -7.88 13.93 -0.19
N VAL A 35 -8.41 14.97 0.47
CA VAL A 35 -9.75 15.46 0.21
C VAL A 35 -9.63 16.64 -0.76
N ALA A 36 -10.11 16.46 -1.98
CA ALA A 36 -10.06 17.43 -3.05
C ALA A 36 -11.46 17.94 -3.40
N PRO A 37 -11.65 19.24 -3.71
CA PRO A 37 -12.86 19.72 -4.36
C PRO A 37 -13.17 18.90 -5.62
N LYS A 38 -14.44 18.58 -5.88
CA LYS A 38 -14.84 17.76 -7.03
C LYS A 38 -14.35 18.34 -8.38
N SER A 39 -14.24 19.65 -8.48
CA SER A 39 -13.69 20.33 -9.67
C SER A 39 -12.23 20.01 -9.95
N LEU A 40 -11.47 19.54 -8.95
CA LEU A 40 -10.06 19.15 -9.06
C LEU A 40 -9.88 17.63 -9.21
N SER A 41 -10.97 16.83 -9.16
CA SER A 41 -10.84 15.36 -9.15
C SER A 41 -10.26 14.80 -10.44
N GLN A 42 -10.64 15.33 -11.60
CA GLN A 42 -10.11 14.86 -12.88
C GLN A 42 -8.62 15.15 -13.03
N GLU A 43 -8.16 16.34 -12.60
CA GLU A 43 -6.74 16.69 -12.55
C GLU A 43 -5.98 15.71 -11.64
N GLY A 44 -6.50 15.45 -10.44
CA GLY A 44 -5.93 14.48 -9.49
C GLY A 44 -5.78 13.08 -10.10
N LYS A 45 -6.81 12.57 -10.78
CA LYS A 45 -6.74 11.27 -11.48
C LYS A 45 -5.59 11.21 -12.49
N GLN A 46 -5.45 12.22 -13.33
CA GLN A 46 -4.38 12.27 -14.34
C GLN A 46 -2.99 12.32 -13.68
N LEU A 47 -2.85 13.06 -12.60
CA LEU A 47 -1.61 13.13 -11.83
C LEU A 47 -1.26 11.78 -11.20
N PHE A 48 -2.22 11.07 -10.62
CA PHE A 48 -1.99 9.73 -10.07
C PHE A 48 -1.68 8.68 -11.15
N LEU A 49 -2.29 8.76 -12.33
CA LEU A 49 -1.92 7.89 -13.44
C LEU A 49 -0.48 8.16 -13.90
N SER A 50 -0.07 9.43 -14.01
CA SER A 50 1.32 9.80 -14.31
C SER A 50 2.29 9.33 -13.22
N HIS A 51 1.89 9.42 -11.94
CA HIS A 51 2.67 8.92 -10.81
C HIS A 51 2.87 7.41 -10.90
N ALA A 52 1.82 6.65 -11.19
CA ALA A 52 1.89 5.20 -11.33
C ALA A 52 2.88 4.77 -12.44
N GLU A 53 2.87 5.45 -13.59
CA GLU A 53 3.82 5.16 -14.69
C GLU A 53 5.26 5.51 -14.31
N TRP A 54 5.46 6.62 -13.59
CA TRP A 54 6.78 6.98 -13.06
C TRP A 54 7.25 5.95 -12.04
N MET A 55 6.41 5.55 -11.08
CA MET A 55 6.71 4.51 -10.09
C MET A 55 7.14 3.21 -10.75
N LYS A 56 6.35 2.75 -11.73
CA LYS A 56 6.61 1.52 -12.49
C LYS A 56 7.96 1.53 -13.19
N SER A 57 8.38 2.68 -13.71
CA SER A 57 9.61 2.80 -14.51
C SER A 57 10.87 3.05 -13.70
N THR A 58 10.75 3.50 -12.44
CA THR A 58 11.90 3.99 -11.66
C THR A 58 12.13 3.26 -10.36
N HIS A 59 11.10 2.64 -9.76
CA HIS A 59 11.21 2.02 -8.44
C HIS A 59 11.77 0.59 -8.53
N HIS A 60 12.42 0.18 -7.45
CA HIS A 60 12.97 -1.16 -7.33
C HIS A 60 11.85 -2.20 -7.15
N HIS A 61 11.99 -3.37 -7.79
CA HIS A 61 11.06 -4.49 -7.66
C HIS A 61 11.60 -5.60 -6.74
N THR A 62 12.86 -5.48 -6.31
CA THR A 62 13.54 -6.44 -5.42
C THR A 62 14.48 -5.72 -4.47
N GLY A 63 14.86 -6.40 -3.39
CA GLY A 63 15.80 -5.87 -2.39
C GLY A 63 15.14 -4.92 -1.38
N PRO A 64 15.92 -4.29 -0.50
CA PRO A 64 15.41 -3.51 0.64
C PRO A 64 14.57 -2.29 0.25
N GLN A 65 14.77 -1.76 -0.97
CA GLN A 65 14.06 -0.60 -1.49
C GLN A 65 12.84 -0.97 -2.34
N ALA A 66 12.49 -2.27 -2.44
CA ALA A 66 11.43 -2.72 -3.32
C ALA A 66 10.07 -2.12 -2.96
N LEU A 67 9.38 -1.62 -3.99
CA LEU A 67 7.95 -1.33 -3.96
C LEU A 67 7.20 -2.65 -4.18
N LEU A 68 6.42 -3.08 -3.20
CA LEU A 68 5.68 -4.34 -3.21
C LEU A 68 4.26 -4.17 -3.74
N SER A 69 3.63 -3.04 -3.43
CA SER A 69 2.32 -2.68 -3.97
C SER A 69 2.13 -1.18 -4.05
N TYR A 70 1.30 -0.78 -5.01
CA TYR A 70 0.87 0.58 -5.24
C TYR A 70 -0.60 0.55 -5.64
N ASP A 71 -1.43 1.30 -4.94
CA ASP A 71 -2.81 1.52 -5.34
C ASP A 71 -3.27 2.93 -5.04
N VAL A 72 -4.22 3.41 -5.84
CA VAL A 72 -4.94 4.65 -5.59
C VAL A 72 -6.42 4.36 -5.74
N SER A 73 -7.17 4.60 -4.69
CA SER A 73 -8.62 4.52 -4.70
C SER A 73 -9.27 5.88 -4.56
N GLU A 74 -10.52 6.01 -5.03
CA GLU A 74 -11.30 7.23 -4.87
C GLU A 74 -12.74 6.95 -4.46
N MET A 75 -13.32 7.93 -3.76
CA MET A 75 -14.76 7.96 -3.47
C MET A 75 -15.26 9.39 -3.35
N ASN A 76 -16.56 9.63 -3.52
CA ASN A 76 -17.14 10.89 -3.07
C ASN A 76 -17.05 10.97 -1.55
N GLU A 77 -16.62 12.12 -1.00
CA GLU A 77 -16.72 12.35 0.43
C GLU A 77 -18.19 12.40 0.85
N LEU A 78 -18.56 11.62 1.87
CA LEU A 78 -19.93 11.52 2.37
C LEU A 78 -20.08 12.35 3.64
N THR A 79 -21.29 12.92 3.85
CA THR A 79 -21.65 13.64 5.08
C THR A 79 -21.66 12.74 6.30
N ASN A 80 -21.88 11.44 6.13
CA ASN A 80 -21.70 10.39 7.13
C ASN A 80 -20.90 9.23 6.50
N PRO A 81 -19.61 9.07 6.81
CA PRO A 81 -18.77 8.06 6.16
C PRO A 81 -19.16 6.62 6.50
N THR A 82 -19.94 6.38 7.53
CA THR A 82 -20.45 5.04 7.91
C THR A 82 -21.78 4.69 7.25
N ASP A 83 -22.44 5.65 6.60
CA ASP A 83 -23.66 5.46 5.80
C ASP A 83 -23.37 5.73 4.32
N LEU A 84 -23.17 4.67 3.55
CA LEU A 84 -22.88 4.76 2.12
C LEU A 84 -24.00 5.39 1.28
N LYS A 85 -25.19 5.58 1.85
CA LYS A 85 -26.33 6.26 1.21
C LYS A 85 -26.43 7.74 1.60
N SER A 86 -25.58 8.21 2.51
CA SER A 86 -25.57 9.62 2.92
C SER A 86 -25.16 10.53 1.76
N LYS A 87 -25.52 11.81 1.85
CA LYS A 87 -25.30 12.78 0.78
C LYS A 87 -23.79 13.07 0.61
N PRO A 88 -23.29 13.21 -0.64
CA PRO A 88 -21.95 13.72 -0.90
C PRO A 88 -21.80 15.16 -0.41
N THR A 89 -20.60 15.50 0.09
CA THR A 89 -20.24 16.87 0.53
C THR A 89 -19.92 17.80 -0.63
N GLY A 90 -19.63 17.26 -1.81
CA GLY A 90 -19.11 18.01 -2.96
C GLY A 90 -17.60 17.85 -3.14
N ASN A 91 -16.95 17.07 -2.30
CA ASN A 91 -15.53 16.70 -2.41
C ASN A 91 -15.37 15.25 -2.87
N VAL A 92 -14.13 14.92 -3.28
CA VAL A 92 -13.67 13.57 -3.58
C VAL A 92 -12.51 13.24 -2.66
N ILE A 93 -12.48 12.04 -2.11
CA ILE A 93 -11.36 11.51 -1.35
C ILE A 93 -10.54 10.62 -2.26
N PHE A 94 -9.23 10.86 -2.34
CA PHE A 94 -8.24 9.95 -2.89
C PHE A 94 -7.47 9.31 -1.74
N ILE A 95 -7.18 8.02 -1.86
CA ILE A 95 -6.32 7.29 -0.94
C ILE A 95 -5.21 6.66 -1.78
N LEU A 96 -4.00 7.19 -1.65
CA LEU A 96 -2.78 6.56 -2.14
C LEU A 96 -2.27 5.60 -1.06
N SER A 97 -1.96 4.39 -1.45
CA SER A 97 -1.37 3.38 -0.58
C SER A 97 -0.21 2.70 -1.29
N GLU A 98 0.93 2.69 -0.63
CA GLU A 98 2.16 2.07 -1.11
C GLU A 98 2.71 1.17 0.00
N ILE A 99 3.19 -0.02 -0.37
CA ILE A 99 3.87 -0.93 0.55
C ILE A 99 5.27 -1.17 0.02
N TYR A 100 6.25 -0.95 0.87
CA TYR A 100 7.66 -1.14 0.58
C TYR A 100 8.24 -2.28 1.42
N GLU A 101 9.29 -2.92 0.93
CA GLU A 101 10.04 -3.94 1.67
C GLU A 101 10.54 -3.41 3.01
N SER A 102 11.03 -2.15 3.03
CA SER A 102 11.52 -1.48 4.24
C SER A 102 11.40 0.05 4.15
N ASP A 103 11.81 0.77 5.19
CA ASP A 103 11.88 2.24 5.21
C ASP A 103 12.79 2.79 4.12
N ALA A 104 13.85 2.06 3.75
CA ALA A 104 14.76 2.46 2.69
C ALA A 104 14.05 2.66 1.32
N GLY A 105 12.94 1.93 1.08
CA GLY A 105 12.12 2.14 -0.11
C GLY A 105 11.36 3.45 -0.09
N VAL A 106 10.83 3.84 1.06
CA VAL A 106 10.16 5.14 1.25
C VAL A 106 11.15 6.29 1.13
N GLU A 107 12.34 6.15 1.71
CA GLU A 107 13.41 7.16 1.60
C GLU A 107 13.84 7.35 0.15
N ASP A 108 14.05 6.25 -0.59
CA ASP A 108 14.38 6.27 -2.02
C ASP A 108 13.27 6.92 -2.86
N HIS A 109 12.00 6.59 -2.58
CA HIS A 109 10.84 7.23 -3.22
C HIS A 109 10.87 8.75 -3.04
N PHE A 110 11.03 9.24 -1.82
CA PHE A 110 11.08 10.69 -1.58
C PHE A 110 12.31 11.37 -2.20
N ALA A 111 13.46 10.70 -2.21
CA ALA A 111 14.67 11.21 -2.86
C ALA A 111 14.51 11.36 -4.37
N ARG A 112 13.76 10.45 -5.02
CA ARG A 112 13.48 10.47 -6.47
C ARG A 112 12.30 11.35 -6.87
N THR A 113 11.40 11.69 -5.93
CA THR A 113 10.19 12.47 -6.21
C THR A 113 10.44 13.73 -7.06
N PRO A 114 11.55 14.51 -6.86
CA PRO A 114 11.85 15.67 -7.71
C PRO A 114 12.10 15.33 -9.18
N ASP A 115 12.48 14.08 -9.50
CA ASP A 115 12.75 13.63 -10.88
C ASP A 115 11.46 13.28 -11.64
N TRP A 116 10.33 13.15 -10.95
CA TRP A 116 9.05 12.95 -11.59
C TRP A 116 8.58 14.24 -12.29
N LYS A 117 8.44 14.18 -13.61
CA LYS A 117 8.13 15.36 -14.47
C LYS A 117 6.89 16.14 -14.06
N ASP A 118 5.89 15.47 -13.47
CA ASP A 118 4.64 16.10 -13.06
C ASP A 118 4.62 16.46 -11.55
N TRP A 119 5.73 16.23 -10.82
CA TRP A 119 5.84 16.59 -9.41
C TRP A 119 5.46 18.06 -9.12
N PRO A 120 5.93 19.08 -9.87
CA PRO A 120 5.54 20.46 -9.61
C PRO A 120 4.05 20.74 -9.79
N LYS A 121 3.37 19.99 -10.68
CA LYS A 121 1.91 20.08 -10.84
C LYS A 121 1.19 19.39 -9.69
N PHE A 122 1.68 18.21 -9.31
CA PHE A 122 1.12 17.45 -8.20
C PHE A 122 1.22 18.21 -6.89
N ASP A 123 2.37 18.79 -6.60
CA ASP A 123 2.56 19.63 -5.42
C ASP A 123 1.59 20.83 -5.39
N LYS A 124 1.45 21.54 -6.51
CA LYS A 124 0.46 22.63 -6.64
C LYS A 124 -0.98 22.15 -6.46
N TRP A 125 -1.29 20.95 -6.94
CA TRP A 125 -2.61 20.35 -6.77
C TRP A 125 -2.84 19.95 -5.30
N LEU A 126 -1.87 19.32 -4.65
CA LEU A 126 -1.93 18.97 -3.22
C LEU A 126 -2.17 20.21 -2.33
N ASN A 127 -1.56 21.34 -2.66
CA ASN A 127 -1.73 22.61 -1.91
C ASN A 127 -3.15 23.21 -2.01
N LYS A 128 -4.00 22.69 -2.93
CA LYS A 128 -5.43 23.05 -3.03
C LYS A 128 -6.34 22.05 -2.30
N CYS A 129 -5.78 21.00 -1.70
CA CYS A 129 -6.48 19.89 -1.08
C CYS A 129 -6.19 19.82 0.42
N LYS A 130 -7.06 19.13 1.16
CA LYS A 130 -6.72 18.73 2.53
C LYS A 130 -6.00 17.40 2.48
N VAL A 131 -4.75 17.35 2.96
CA VAL A 131 -3.88 16.19 2.86
C VAL A 131 -3.48 15.69 4.25
N THR A 132 -3.64 14.38 4.46
CA THR A 132 -3.08 13.65 5.60
C THR A 132 -2.06 12.64 5.08
N LYS A 133 -0.85 12.67 5.63
CA LYS A 133 0.27 11.81 5.21
C LYS A 133 0.70 10.91 6.37
N VAL A 134 0.91 9.64 6.06
CA VAL A 134 1.55 8.65 6.94
C VAL A 134 2.71 8.06 6.15
N SER A 135 3.93 8.49 6.46
CA SER A 135 5.08 8.26 5.57
C SER A 135 5.79 6.92 5.75
N ALA A 136 5.77 6.32 6.95
CA ALA A 136 6.54 5.10 7.22
C ALA A 136 5.91 4.29 8.37
N ALA A 137 4.65 3.86 8.21
CA ALA A 137 3.99 3.00 9.19
C ALA A 137 4.45 1.55 9.03
N LYS A 138 4.84 0.91 10.14
CA LYS A 138 5.11 -0.54 10.14
C LYS A 138 3.82 -1.32 10.19
N ILE A 139 3.65 -2.27 9.27
CA ILE A 139 2.53 -3.21 9.28
C ILE A 139 2.80 -4.24 10.39
N PHE A 140 2.10 -4.13 11.50
CA PHE A 140 2.27 -5.01 12.65
C PHE A 140 1.29 -6.20 12.65
N ASN A 141 0.25 -6.15 11.82
CA ASN A 141 -0.70 -7.23 11.63
C ASN A 141 -1.22 -7.21 10.18
N SER A 142 -1.31 -8.38 9.55
CA SER A 142 -1.77 -8.55 8.18
C SER A 142 -2.51 -9.87 8.06
N LEU A 143 -3.68 -9.84 7.42
CA LEU A 143 -4.48 -11.01 7.09
C LEU A 143 -4.72 -11.02 5.59
N THR A 144 -4.41 -12.12 4.93
CA THR A 144 -4.75 -12.37 3.52
C THR A 144 -5.52 -13.68 3.44
N TRP A 145 -6.68 -13.65 2.81
CA TRP A 145 -7.45 -14.85 2.53
C TRP A 145 -7.07 -15.33 1.13
N ALA A 146 -6.36 -16.46 1.03
CA ALA A 146 -6.20 -17.12 -0.26
C ALA A 146 -7.59 -17.44 -0.78
N GLY A 147 -7.95 -16.93 -1.94
CA GLY A 147 -9.20 -17.28 -2.60
C GLY A 147 -9.26 -18.81 -2.78
N LYS A 148 -10.38 -19.43 -2.34
CA LYS A 148 -10.67 -20.85 -2.58
C LYS A 148 -10.99 -21.04 -4.05
#